data_aeeda9b2e609b978359d6b380a1421e5
#
_entry.id   aeeda9b2e609b978359d6b380a1421e5
#
_cell.length_a   1.000
_cell.length_b   1.000
_cell.length_c   1.000
_cell.angle_alpha   90.00
_cell.angle_beta   90.00
_cell.angle_gamma   90.00
#
_symmetry.space_group_name_H-M   'P 1'
#
loop_
_entity.id
_entity.type
_entity.pdbx_description
1 polymer ?
#
loop_
_entity_poly.entity_id
_entity_poly.type
_entity_poly.pdbx_seq_one_letter_code
_entity_poly.pdbx_strand_id
1 'polypeptide(L)'
;MRTFHLTWMAFFLCFFAWFGIAPLMPVIREELNLDRNQVGNMLIASVAATVFARLLMGWLCDRIGPRLTYTILLIGGSFPVMLIGLSDSYETLLLFRLAIGAIGAAFVITQFHTSAMFAPNVIGAANATTAGWGNLGGGVAQMVMPLLYTGLLALGLTGSSAWRWTMVVPGLALFIMGIVYYRSTRDTPAGNMRELQKDISRQEKRERNKAFLIALRDPRVWALFLIYGACFGVELTMNNVAALYFMDYFYLDMKTAGLIAGLFGLMNLFARSLGGLLGDRFGMQYGLQGRVYFMFAVLLAEGISLMLFSRISLLPLAVAGMVLFSLFVQMAEGATFAVVPFINKKATGSVSGIVGAGGNAGAVAAGFLFKSEQLSFPTALLIMGACVCLLSFSALAVRFSTGIQLQPVISQLPDYTIKSTFQDDESKTG
;
A
#
# COMPACT_ATOMS: atom_id res chain seq x y z
N MET A 1 -14.80 11.86 -11.21
CA MET A 1 -13.43 12.40 -11.00
C MET A 1 -13.19 12.90 -9.57
N ARG A 2 -14.05 13.72 -8.96
CA ARG A 2 -13.85 14.26 -7.59
C ARG A 2 -13.57 13.17 -6.54
N THR A 3 -14.39 12.13 -6.46
CA THR A 3 -14.21 11.01 -5.52
C THR A 3 -12.87 10.31 -5.72
N PHE A 4 -12.44 10.10 -6.97
CA PHE A 4 -11.14 9.51 -7.29
C PHE A 4 -9.98 10.29 -6.65
N HIS A 5 -9.93 11.61 -6.86
CA HIS A 5 -8.86 12.44 -6.31
C HIS A 5 -8.89 12.49 -4.78
N LEU A 6 -10.07 12.57 -4.18
CA LEU A 6 -10.20 12.54 -2.72
C LEU A 6 -9.80 11.17 -2.14
N THR A 7 -10.06 10.07 -2.86
CA THR A 7 -9.75 8.72 -2.39
C THR A 7 -8.25 8.46 -2.35
N TRP A 8 -7.50 8.75 -3.44
CA TRP A 8 -6.06 8.57 -3.40
C TRP A 8 -5.37 9.57 -2.46
N MET A 9 -5.86 10.81 -2.36
CA MET A 9 -5.33 11.80 -1.42
C MET A 9 -5.56 11.39 0.04
N ALA A 10 -6.72 10.85 0.38
CA ALA A 10 -6.99 10.29 1.70
C ALA A 10 -6.03 9.13 2.03
N PHE A 11 -5.79 8.25 1.05
CA PHE A 11 -4.84 7.15 1.20
C PHE A 11 -3.40 7.66 1.36
N PHE A 12 -2.99 8.64 0.56
CA PHE A 12 -1.70 9.31 0.69
C PHE A 12 -1.49 9.89 2.10
N LEU A 13 -2.47 10.61 2.62
CA LEU A 13 -2.39 11.18 3.98
C LEU A 13 -2.36 10.10 5.06
N CYS A 14 -3.07 8.99 4.88
CA CYS A 14 -2.99 7.84 5.78
C CYS A 14 -1.57 7.26 5.81
N PHE A 15 -0.94 7.05 4.66
CA PHE A 15 0.42 6.54 4.58
C PHE A 15 1.44 7.56 5.08
N PHE A 16 1.26 8.83 4.75
CA PHE A 16 2.08 9.92 5.27
C PHE A 16 2.07 9.95 6.81
N ALA A 17 0.89 9.85 7.43
CA ALA A 17 0.77 9.85 8.88
C ALA A 17 1.28 8.54 9.52
N TRP A 18 1.03 7.39 8.88
CA TRP A 18 1.46 6.09 9.37
C TRP A 18 2.98 5.96 9.47
N PHE A 19 3.67 6.42 8.42
CA PHE A 19 5.14 6.38 8.33
C PHE A 19 5.82 7.66 8.84
N GLY A 20 5.06 8.70 9.22
CA GLY A 20 5.60 9.99 9.64
C GLY A 20 6.53 9.94 10.85
N ILE A 21 6.34 8.97 11.75
CA ILE A 21 7.22 8.80 12.91
C ILE A 21 8.55 8.10 12.55
N ALA A 22 8.60 7.36 11.45
CA ALA A 22 9.78 6.55 11.11
C ALA A 22 11.07 7.39 10.97
N PRO A 23 11.10 8.52 10.24
CA PRO A 23 12.30 9.35 10.14
C PRO A 23 12.62 10.13 11.43
N LEU A 24 11.67 10.22 12.38
CA LEU A 24 11.86 10.83 13.69
C LEU A 24 12.35 9.84 14.75
N MET A 25 12.35 8.54 14.42
CA MET A 25 12.70 7.46 15.33
C MET A 25 14.09 7.62 16.00
N PRO A 26 15.13 8.11 15.32
CA PRO A 26 16.41 8.34 15.96
C PRO A 26 16.34 9.30 17.17
N VAL A 27 15.62 10.41 17.03
CA VAL A 27 15.42 11.39 18.12
C VAL A 27 14.61 10.79 19.26
N ILE A 28 13.53 10.07 18.93
CA ILE A 28 12.65 9.42 19.90
C ILE A 28 13.40 8.31 20.65
N ARG A 29 14.20 7.52 19.92
CA ARG A 29 15.05 6.46 20.49
C ARG A 29 16.03 7.02 21.53
N GLU A 30 16.69 8.13 21.19
CA GLU A 30 17.63 8.78 22.09
C GLU A 30 16.93 9.38 23.33
N GLU A 31 15.81 10.07 23.14
CA GLU A 31 15.06 10.70 24.23
C GLU A 31 14.48 9.69 25.23
N LEU A 32 13.87 8.61 24.72
CA LEU A 32 13.23 7.58 25.55
C LEU A 32 14.18 6.42 25.90
N ASN A 33 15.48 6.52 25.56
CA ASN A 33 16.50 5.48 25.77
C ASN A 33 16.06 4.09 25.27
N LEU A 34 15.46 4.04 24.07
CA LEU A 34 14.93 2.80 23.52
C LEU A 34 16.05 1.91 23.00
N ASP A 35 16.03 0.65 23.39
CA ASP A 35 16.90 -0.36 22.84
C ASP A 35 16.41 -0.83 21.44
N ARG A 36 17.24 -1.61 20.76
CA ARG A 36 16.93 -2.09 19.40
C ARG A 36 15.74 -3.05 19.37
N ASN A 37 15.55 -3.82 20.44
CA ASN A 37 14.41 -4.73 20.58
C ASN A 37 13.09 -3.94 20.66
N GLN A 38 13.07 -2.87 21.46
CA GLN A 38 11.91 -1.98 21.62
C GLN A 38 11.57 -1.27 20.29
N VAL A 39 12.57 -0.76 19.57
CA VAL A 39 12.37 -0.20 18.22
C VAL A 39 11.80 -1.25 17.28
N GLY A 40 12.35 -2.47 17.28
CA GLY A 40 11.84 -3.58 16.47
C GLY A 40 10.39 -3.96 16.81
N ASN A 41 10.02 -3.96 18.08
CA ASN A 41 8.64 -4.20 18.51
C ASN A 41 7.68 -3.13 17.97
N MET A 42 8.10 -1.86 17.94
CA MET A 42 7.29 -0.78 17.35
C MET A 42 7.09 -0.93 15.84
N LEU A 43 8.11 -1.42 15.12
CA LEU A 43 7.99 -1.75 13.69
C LEU A 43 6.93 -2.85 13.48
N ILE A 44 7.04 -3.95 14.24
CA ILE A 44 6.09 -5.07 14.18
C ILE A 44 4.69 -4.62 14.56
N ALA A 45 4.54 -3.89 15.68
CA ALA A 45 3.25 -3.41 16.16
C ALA A 45 2.51 -2.54 15.13
N SER A 46 3.26 -1.65 14.47
CA SER A 46 2.74 -0.74 13.44
C SER A 46 2.05 -1.48 12.29
N VAL A 47 2.57 -2.64 11.89
CA VAL A 47 2.03 -3.41 10.75
C VAL A 47 1.09 -4.53 11.20
N ALA A 48 1.30 -5.12 12.37
CA ALA A 48 0.45 -6.19 12.89
C ALA A 48 -0.99 -5.73 13.13
N ALA A 49 -1.17 -4.56 13.75
CA ALA A 49 -2.49 -3.96 13.97
C ALA A 49 -3.26 -3.74 12.66
N THR A 50 -2.55 -3.45 11.55
CA THR A 50 -3.16 -3.25 10.23
C THR A 50 -3.89 -4.49 9.73
N VAL A 51 -3.40 -5.71 10.04
CA VAL A 51 -4.05 -6.97 9.60
C VAL A 51 -5.48 -7.04 10.11
N PHE A 52 -5.67 -6.80 11.40
CA PHE A 52 -7.01 -6.80 12.02
C PHE A 52 -7.86 -5.62 11.56
N ALA A 53 -7.25 -4.43 11.47
CA ALA A 53 -7.94 -3.24 11.00
C ALA A 53 -8.45 -3.39 9.57
N ARG A 54 -7.72 -4.05 8.66
CA ARG A 54 -8.18 -4.34 7.29
C ARG A 54 -9.44 -5.18 7.25
N LEU A 55 -9.52 -6.21 8.08
CA LEU A 55 -10.73 -7.05 8.18
C LEU A 55 -11.92 -6.23 8.69
N LEU A 56 -11.71 -5.42 9.73
CA LEU A 56 -12.74 -4.55 10.29
C LEU A 56 -13.22 -3.51 9.27
N MET A 57 -12.29 -2.84 8.57
CA MET A 57 -12.63 -1.81 7.58
C MET A 57 -13.35 -2.41 6.36
N GLY A 58 -12.94 -3.60 5.90
CA GLY A 58 -13.65 -4.32 4.85
C GLY A 58 -15.11 -4.62 5.25
N TRP A 59 -15.32 -5.14 6.46
CA TRP A 59 -16.65 -5.40 7.01
C TRP A 59 -17.48 -4.13 7.18
N LEU A 60 -16.87 -3.02 7.63
CA LEU A 60 -17.55 -1.72 7.73
C LEU A 60 -17.93 -1.18 6.34
N CYS A 61 -17.06 -1.27 5.35
CA CYS A 61 -17.38 -0.87 3.97
C CYS A 61 -18.64 -1.56 3.45
N ASP A 62 -18.76 -2.86 3.73
CA ASP A 62 -19.93 -3.63 3.34
C ASP A 62 -21.21 -3.21 4.09
N ARG A 63 -21.09 -2.73 5.34
CA ARG A 63 -22.26 -2.40 6.17
C ARG A 63 -22.73 -0.97 6.08
N ILE A 64 -21.79 -0.02 6.10
CA ILE A 64 -22.11 1.41 6.23
C ILE A 64 -21.63 2.22 5.02
N GLY A 65 -20.98 1.55 4.07
CA GLY A 65 -20.42 2.17 2.86
C GLY A 65 -19.00 2.72 3.04
N PRO A 66 -18.25 2.86 1.93
CA PRO A 66 -16.85 3.29 1.95
C PRO A 66 -16.69 4.75 2.41
N ARG A 67 -17.64 5.64 2.09
CA ARG A 67 -17.61 7.06 2.49
C ARG A 67 -17.53 7.21 4.00
N LEU A 68 -18.46 6.60 4.73
CA LEU A 68 -18.53 6.72 6.18
C LEU A 68 -17.40 5.94 6.85
N THR A 69 -17.07 4.76 6.33
CA THR A 69 -15.94 3.94 6.82
C THR A 69 -14.63 4.71 6.73
N TYR A 70 -14.36 5.36 5.60
CA TYR A 70 -13.15 6.17 5.43
C TYR A 70 -13.14 7.38 6.36
N THR A 71 -14.28 8.06 6.51
CA THR A 71 -14.40 9.18 7.43
C THR A 71 -14.09 8.77 8.86
N ILE A 72 -14.62 7.64 9.32
CA ILE A 72 -14.33 7.09 10.66
C ILE A 72 -12.83 6.78 10.81
N LEU A 73 -12.22 6.15 9.80
CA LEU A 73 -10.79 5.83 9.84
C LEU A 73 -9.92 7.09 9.88
N LEU A 74 -10.22 8.11 9.05
CA LEU A 74 -9.47 9.36 8.97
C LEU A 74 -9.57 10.16 10.27
N ILE A 75 -10.80 10.38 10.77
CA ILE A 75 -11.03 11.13 11.99
C ILE A 75 -10.54 10.33 13.21
N GLY A 76 -10.92 9.05 13.32
CA GLY A 76 -10.48 8.20 14.44
C GLY A 76 -8.96 8.01 14.48
N GLY A 77 -8.32 7.83 13.33
CA GLY A 77 -6.86 7.69 13.21
C GLY A 77 -6.10 8.99 13.44
N SER A 78 -6.72 10.16 13.25
CA SER A 78 -6.08 11.45 13.49
C SER A 78 -5.71 11.66 14.96
N PHE A 79 -6.54 11.18 15.89
CA PHE A 79 -6.29 11.33 17.32
C PHE A 79 -5.01 10.64 17.79
N PRO A 80 -4.79 9.33 17.56
CA PRO A 80 -3.55 8.70 17.98
C PRO A 80 -2.31 9.30 17.30
N VAL A 81 -2.44 9.82 16.05
CA VAL A 81 -1.33 10.52 15.38
C VAL A 81 -1.00 11.84 16.06
N MET A 82 -1.99 12.65 16.41
CA MET A 82 -1.75 13.92 17.12
C MET A 82 -1.27 13.71 18.54
N LEU A 83 -1.82 12.69 19.23
CA LEU A 83 -1.58 12.47 20.65
C LEU A 83 -0.35 11.62 20.94
N ILE A 84 0.32 11.03 19.93
CA ILE A 84 1.56 10.26 20.15
C ILE A 84 2.66 11.10 20.82
N GLY A 85 2.61 12.41 20.63
CA GLY A 85 3.49 13.35 21.33
C GLY A 85 3.32 13.38 22.84
N LEU A 86 2.28 12.77 23.42
CA LEU A 86 2.10 12.60 24.86
C LEU A 86 2.85 11.39 25.42
N SER A 87 3.54 10.63 24.57
CA SER A 87 4.33 9.48 25.03
C SER A 87 5.56 9.94 25.79
N ASP A 88 5.71 9.40 26.98
CA ASP A 88 6.84 9.60 27.90
C ASP A 88 7.54 8.28 28.26
N SER A 89 7.02 7.15 27.77
CA SER A 89 7.58 5.82 27.98
C SER A 89 7.44 4.94 26.73
N TYR A 90 8.20 3.84 26.70
CA TYR A 90 8.12 2.83 25.65
C TYR A 90 6.68 2.26 25.49
N GLU A 91 6.03 1.96 26.61
CA GLU A 91 4.71 1.34 26.63
C GLU A 91 3.65 2.26 26.01
N THR A 92 3.67 3.54 26.38
CA THR A 92 2.73 4.53 25.84
C THR A 92 2.99 4.76 24.36
N LEU A 93 4.26 4.84 23.94
CA LEU A 93 4.63 4.96 22.54
C LEU A 93 4.18 3.74 21.72
N LEU A 94 4.37 2.53 22.25
CA LEU A 94 3.95 1.28 21.62
C LEU A 94 2.43 1.22 21.43
N LEU A 95 1.65 1.65 22.42
CA LEU A 95 0.19 1.73 22.33
C LEU A 95 -0.27 2.67 21.21
N PHE A 96 0.35 3.88 21.14
CA PHE A 96 0.06 4.80 20.03
C PHE A 96 0.45 4.23 18.67
N ARG A 97 1.60 3.53 18.58
CA ARG A 97 2.02 2.86 17.33
C ARG A 97 1.05 1.77 16.88
N LEU A 98 0.51 0.98 17.81
CA LEU A 98 -0.56 0.00 17.53
C LEU A 98 -1.81 0.69 16.99
N ALA A 99 -2.25 1.77 17.66
CA ALA A 99 -3.44 2.52 17.24
C ALA A 99 -3.25 3.18 15.86
N ILE A 100 -2.09 3.79 15.62
CA ILE A 100 -1.71 4.37 14.31
C ILE A 100 -1.66 3.30 13.23
N GLY A 101 -1.24 2.07 13.55
CA GLY A 101 -1.23 0.94 12.62
C GLY A 101 -2.60 0.65 11.99
N ALA A 102 -3.70 1.00 12.65
CA ALA A 102 -5.04 0.85 12.09
C ALA A 102 -5.26 1.68 10.81
N ILE A 103 -4.54 2.81 10.66
CA ILE A 103 -4.64 3.71 9.50
C ILE A 103 -4.17 3.01 8.21
N GLY A 104 -3.26 2.03 8.32
CA GLY A 104 -2.81 1.20 7.19
C GLY A 104 -3.93 0.39 6.51
N ALA A 105 -5.10 0.27 7.16
CA ALA A 105 -6.29 -0.31 6.55
C ALA A 105 -6.95 0.58 5.49
N ALA A 106 -6.52 1.82 5.33
CA ALA A 106 -6.98 2.76 4.30
C ALA A 106 -6.92 2.17 2.88
N PHE A 107 -5.94 1.30 2.60
CA PHE A 107 -5.83 0.57 1.33
C PHE A 107 -7.11 -0.16 0.96
N VAL A 108 -7.70 -0.91 1.90
CA VAL A 108 -8.92 -1.71 1.64
C VAL A 108 -10.09 -0.80 1.27
N ILE A 109 -10.27 0.30 2.00
CA ILE A 109 -11.36 1.25 1.74
C ILE A 109 -11.13 1.94 0.38
N THR A 110 -9.86 2.31 0.08
CA THR A 110 -9.47 2.93 -1.20
C THR A 110 -9.83 2.04 -2.38
N GLN A 111 -9.44 0.76 -2.34
CA GLN A 111 -9.74 -0.20 -3.40
C GLN A 111 -11.24 -0.46 -3.53
N PHE A 112 -11.95 -0.58 -2.41
CA PHE A 112 -13.40 -0.77 -2.39
C PHE A 112 -14.12 0.44 -3.01
N HIS A 113 -13.79 1.66 -2.56
CA HIS A 113 -14.46 2.88 -3.02
C HIS A 113 -14.17 3.18 -4.49
N THR A 114 -12.90 3.02 -4.90
CA THR A 114 -12.52 3.17 -6.32
C THR A 114 -13.29 2.16 -7.17
N SER A 115 -13.35 0.90 -6.75
CA SER A 115 -14.09 -0.15 -7.47
C SER A 115 -15.58 0.12 -7.56
N ALA A 116 -16.19 0.75 -6.54
CA ALA A 116 -17.61 1.11 -6.54
C ALA A 116 -17.92 2.31 -7.47
N MET A 117 -16.92 3.14 -7.78
CA MET A 117 -17.08 4.38 -8.54
C MET A 117 -16.77 4.25 -10.02
N PHE A 118 -16.05 3.22 -10.45
CA PHE A 118 -15.55 3.10 -11.81
C PHE A 118 -16.17 1.90 -12.55
N ALA A 119 -16.35 2.07 -13.85
CA ALA A 119 -16.85 1.01 -14.72
C ALA A 119 -15.83 -0.14 -14.83
N PRO A 120 -16.28 -1.39 -15.07
CA PRO A 120 -15.42 -2.58 -15.12
C PRO A 120 -14.24 -2.50 -16.09
N ASN A 121 -14.37 -1.76 -17.18
CA ASN A 121 -13.32 -1.60 -18.20
C ASN A 121 -12.14 -0.72 -17.78
N VAL A 122 -12.31 0.14 -16.78
CA VAL A 122 -11.26 1.07 -16.28
C VAL A 122 -10.90 0.85 -14.81
N ILE A 123 -11.59 -0.05 -14.12
CA ILE A 123 -11.45 -0.30 -12.69
C ILE A 123 -10.03 -0.72 -12.30
N GLY A 124 -9.37 -1.53 -13.13
CA GLY A 124 -8.00 -1.98 -12.91
C GLY A 124 -7.01 -0.82 -12.88
N ALA A 125 -7.06 0.04 -13.91
CA ALA A 125 -6.21 1.23 -14.00
C ALA A 125 -6.48 2.21 -12.86
N ALA A 126 -7.77 2.45 -12.52
CA ALA A 126 -8.15 3.33 -11.43
C ALA A 126 -7.64 2.82 -10.06
N ASN A 127 -7.77 1.52 -9.79
CA ASN A 127 -7.26 0.90 -8.56
C ASN A 127 -5.74 0.92 -8.48
N ALA A 128 -5.03 0.63 -9.58
CA ALA A 128 -3.57 0.69 -9.61
C ALA A 128 -3.04 2.11 -9.36
N THR A 129 -3.68 3.11 -9.97
CA THR A 129 -3.31 4.53 -9.79
C THR A 129 -3.58 4.99 -8.36
N THR A 130 -4.76 4.71 -7.79
CA THR A 130 -5.06 5.10 -6.40
C THR A 130 -4.14 4.39 -5.40
N ALA A 131 -3.74 3.14 -5.67
CA ALA A 131 -2.78 2.41 -4.85
C ALA A 131 -1.39 3.03 -4.90
N GLY A 132 -0.84 3.26 -6.10
CA GLY A 132 0.51 3.85 -6.26
C GLY A 132 0.61 5.26 -5.70
N TRP A 133 -0.33 6.14 -6.04
CA TRP A 133 -0.33 7.53 -5.55
C TRP A 133 -0.60 7.62 -4.05
N GLY A 134 -1.37 6.69 -3.48
CA GLY A 134 -1.56 6.62 -2.04
C GLY A 134 -0.31 6.16 -1.29
N ASN A 135 0.35 5.08 -1.75
CA ASN A 135 1.58 4.57 -1.14
C ASN A 135 2.73 5.60 -1.17
N LEU A 136 2.74 6.50 -2.16
CA LEU A 136 3.70 7.61 -2.24
C LEU A 136 3.79 8.42 -0.94
N GLY A 137 2.69 8.48 -0.16
CA GLY A 137 2.64 9.17 1.14
C GLY A 137 3.71 8.70 2.12
N GLY A 138 4.08 7.40 2.10
CA GLY A 138 5.16 6.85 2.93
C GLY A 138 6.53 7.44 2.58
N GLY A 139 6.86 7.51 1.28
CA GLY A 139 8.11 8.11 0.82
C GLY A 139 8.18 9.61 1.06
N VAL A 140 7.07 10.32 0.83
CA VAL A 140 7.00 11.77 1.11
C VAL A 140 7.14 12.04 2.61
N ALA A 141 6.63 11.18 3.48
CA ALA A 141 6.81 11.30 4.92
C ALA A 141 8.29 11.27 5.32
N GLN A 142 9.09 10.39 4.70
CA GLN A 142 10.53 10.32 4.97
C GLN A 142 11.25 11.64 4.66
N MET A 143 10.80 12.37 3.64
CA MET A 143 11.39 13.65 3.24
C MET A 143 10.86 14.83 4.05
N VAL A 144 9.55 14.89 4.25
CA VAL A 144 8.86 16.07 4.79
C VAL A 144 8.94 16.13 6.31
N MET A 145 8.85 15.00 7.02
CA MET A 145 8.84 15.01 8.49
C MET A 145 10.14 15.52 9.10
N PRO A 146 11.35 15.17 8.60
CA PRO A 146 12.60 15.78 9.07
C PRO A 146 12.67 17.29 8.81
N LEU A 147 12.11 17.76 7.68
CA LEU A 147 12.07 19.18 7.36
C LEU A 147 11.14 19.94 8.31
N LEU A 148 9.98 19.38 8.64
CA LEU A 148 9.07 19.96 9.65
C LEU A 148 9.74 20.00 11.03
N TYR A 149 10.39 18.91 11.42
CA TYR A 149 11.13 18.83 12.67
C TYR A 149 12.22 19.91 12.77
N THR A 150 13.09 20.02 11.75
CA THR A 150 14.16 21.01 11.72
C THR A 150 13.62 22.44 11.66
N GLY A 151 12.49 22.65 10.97
CA GLY A 151 11.79 23.95 10.96
C GLY A 151 11.32 24.36 12.36
N LEU A 152 10.75 23.43 13.14
CA LEU A 152 10.31 23.69 14.51
C LEU A 152 11.50 23.96 15.45
N LEU A 153 12.64 23.28 15.27
CA LEU A 153 13.88 23.59 15.99
C LEU A 153 14.36 25.01 15.68
N ALA A 154 14.30 25.43 14.41
CA ALA A 154 14.69 26.79 14.01
C ALA A 154 13.77 27.87 14.61
N LEU A 155 12.52 27.51 14.96
CA LEU A 155 11.58 28.37 15.69
C LEU A 155 11.83 28.39 17.22
N GLY A 156 12.87 27.69 17.70
CA GLY A 156 13.27 27.70 19.10
C GLY A 156 12.67 26.59 19.97
N LEU A 157 11.98 25.59 19.39
CA LEU A 157 11.51 24.44 20.15
C LEU A 157 12.70 23.53 20.52
N THR A 158 12.61 22.87 21.66
CA THR A 158 13.56 21.80 22.03
C THR A 158 13.34 20.56 21.17
N GLY A 159 14.36 19.71 21.03
CA GLY A 159 14.25 18.47 20.24
C GLY A 159 13.06 17.60 20.67
N SER A 160 12.87 17.47 21.99
CA SER A 160 11.74 16.76 22.58
C SER A 160 10.38 17.36 22.19
N SER A 161 10.20 18.66 22.28
CA SER A 161 8.95 19.31 21.87
C SER A 161 8.76 19.30 20.35
N ALA A 162 9.84 19.46 19.59
CA ALA A 162 9.77 19.57 18.13
C ALA A 162 9.21 18.28 17.46
N TRP A 163 9.68 17.07 17.84
CA TRP A 163 9.13 15.85 17.23
C TRP A 163 7.67 15.62 17.60
N ARG A 164 7.26 15.99 18.81
CA ARG A 164 5.87 15.90 19.26
C ARG A 164 4.94 16.78 18.44
N TRP A 165 5.31 18.05 18.26
CA TRP A 165 4.54 18.97 17.42
C TRP A 165 4.60 18.61 15.94
N THR A 166 5.68 18.02 15.45
CA THR A 166 5.79 17.54 14.08
C THR A 166 4.70 16.51 13.76
N MET A 167 4.35 15.62 14.71
CA MET A 167 3.30 14.61 14.54
C MET A 167 1.87 15.19 14.55
N VAL A 168 1.68 16.40 15.08
CA VAL A 168 0.37 17.07 15.05
C VAL A 168 -0.03 17.43 13.62
N VAL A 169 0.95 17.79 12.78
CA VAL A 169 0.70 18.21 11.38
C VAL A 169 -0.03 17.13 10.56
N PRO A 170 0.50 15.89 10.43
CA PRO A 170 -0.19 14.82 9.71
C PRO A 170 -1.52 14.42 10.38
N GLY A 171 -1.62 14.47 11.70
CA GLY A 171 -2.85 14.19 12.41
C GLY A 171 -3.96 15.21 12.07
N LEU A 172 -3.63 16.49 12.06
CA LEU A 172 -4.55 17.54 11.66
C LEU A 172 -4.98 17.41 10.19
N ALA A 173 -4.02 17.07 9.32
CA ALA A 173 -4.32 16.82 7.90
C ALA A 173 -5.32 15.66 7.71
N LEU A 174 -5.16 14.56 8.47
CA LEU A 174 -6.12 13.45 8.49
C LEU A 174 -7.50 13.89 8.97
N PHE A 175 -7.56 14.67 10.05
CA PHE A 175 -8.81 15.15 10.60
C PHE A 175 -9.59 16.02 9.59
N ILE A 176 -8.90 17.01 9.00
CA ILE A 176 -9.48 17.88 7.96
C ILE A 176 -9.92 17.04 6.77
N MET A 177 -9.07 16.09 6.31
CA MET A 177 -9.41 15.22 5.19
C MET A 177 -10.63 14.37 5.49
N GLY A 178 -10.81 13.90 6.71
CA GLY A 178 -12.01 13.16 7.14
C GLY A 178 -13.29 13.97 6.97
N ILE A 179 -13.28 15.26 7.35
CA ILE A 179 -14.42 16.18 7.16
C ILE A 179 -14.67 16.44 5.67
N VAL A 180 -13.62 16.73 4.91
CA VAL A 180 -13.69 16.95 3.46
C VAL A 180 -14.24 15.72 2.75
N TYR A 181 -13.74 14.54 3.11
CA TYR A 181 -14.16 13.26 2.53
C TYR A 181 -15.66 13.01 2.76
N TYR A 182 -16.11 13.17 4.00
CA TYR A 182 -17.53 13.04 4.35
C TYR A 182 -18.43 13.99 3.55
N ARG A 183 -18.04 15.26 3.43
CA ARG A 183 -18.85 16.28 2.74
C ARG A 183 -18.82 16.17 1.22
N SER A 184 -17.75 15.61 0.66
CA SER A 184 -17.43 15.76 -0.75
C SER A 184 -17.50 14.47 -1.56
N THR A 185 -17.72 13.31 -0.93
CA THR A 185 -17.82 12.00 -1.62
C THR A 185 -19.21 11.39 -1.44
N ARG A 186 -19.51 10.38 -2.27
CA ARG A 186 -20.68 9.49 -2.17
C ARG A 186 -20.18 8.05 -2.28
N ASP A 187 -20.90 7.08 -1.75
CA ASP A 187 -20.46 5.67 -1.77
C ASP A 187 -20.42 5.06 -3.17
N THR A 188 -21.38 5.44 -4.04
CA THR A 188 -21.47 4.99 -5.42
C THR A 188 -21.96 6.12 -6.32
N PRO A 189 -21.87 5.99 -7.66
CA PRO A 189 -22.48 6.96 -8.58
C PRO A 189 -24.00 7.12 -8.39
N ALA A 190 -24.68 6.05 -7.95
CA ALA A 190 -26.14 6.04 -7.74
C ALA A 190 -26.57 6.63 -6.40
N GLY A 191 -25.66 6.84 -5.44
CA GLY A 191 -25.97 7.37 -4.10
C GLY A 191 -25.22 6.67 -2.98
N ASN A 192 -25.73 6.83 -1.76
CA ASN A 192 -25.10 6.23 -0.58
C ASN A 192 -25.63 4.82 -0.31
N MET A 193 -24.75 3.91 0.12
CA MET A 193 -25.09 2.50 0.34
C MET A 193 -26.21 2.29 1.38
N ARG A 194 -26.31 3.16 2.38
CA ARG A 194 -27.41 3.10 3.36
C ARG A 194 -28.79 3.24 2.72
N GLU A 195 -28.87 3.98 1.64
CA GLU A 195 -30.13 4.21 0.89
C GLU A 195 -30.42 3.04 -0.05
N LEU A 196 -29.34 2.44 -0.62
CA LEU A 196 -29.41 1.37 -1.61
C LEU A 196 -29.49 -0.03 -0.99
N GLN A 197 -29.00 -0.24 0.24
CA GLN A 197 -28.90 -1.58 0.89
C GLN A 197 -30.20 -2.17 1.41
N LYS A 198 -31.35 -1.51 1.23
CA LYS A 198 -32.63 -2.08 1.68
C LYS A 198 -32.98 -3.42 1.02
N ASP A 199 -32.32 -3.77 -0.11
CA ASP A 199 -32.67 -4.90 -0.97
C ASP A 199 -31.61 -6.01 -1.14
N ILE A 200 -30.50 -6.01 -0.37
CA ILE A 200 -29.51 -7.10 -0.49
C ILE A 200 -30.04 -8.37 0.15
N SER A 201 -30.36 -9.37 -0.67
CA SER A 201 -30.93 -10.64 -0.25
C SER A 201 -29.96 -11.46 0.64
N ARG A 202 -30.51 -12.31 1.53
CA ARG A 202 -29.73 -13.30 2.30
C ARG A 202 -28.89 -14.23 1.40
N GLN A 203 -29.34 -14.42 0.17
CA GLN A 203 -28.70 -15.28 -0.81
C GLN A 203 -27.37 -14.73 -1.30
N GLU A 204 -27.26 -13.39 -1.56
CA GLU A 204 -26.01 -12.75 -1.99
C GLU A 204 -24.94 -12.78 -0.90
N LYS A 205 -25.34 -12.65 0.38
CA LYS A 205 -24.41 -12.80 1.53
C LYS A 205 -23.84 -14.23 1.62
N ARG A 206 -24.66 -15.23 1.33
CA ARG A 206 -24.25 -16.65 1.34
C ARG A 206 -23.32 -16.98 0.19
N GLU A 207 -23.57 -16.42 -0.98
CA GLU A 207 -22.69 -16.55 -2.17
C GLU A 207 -21.30 -15.90 -1.93
N ARG A 208 -21.27 -14.75 -1.29
CA ARG A 208 -20.02 -14.06 -0.93
C ARG A 208 -19.17 -14.83 0.08
N ASN A 209 -19.77 -15.42 1.10
CA ASN A 209 -19.07 -16.27 2.06
C ASN A 209 -18.53 -17.54 1.40
N LYS A 210 -19.25 -18.14 0.46
CA LYS A 210 -18.76 -19.27 -0.33
C LYS A 210 -17.57 -18.89 -1.19
N ALA A 211 -17.59 -17.71 -1.83
CA ALA A 211 -16.48 -17.19 -2.63
C ALA A 211 -15.19 -17.03 -1.81
N PHE A 212 -15.30 -16.55 -0.56
CA PHE A 212 -14.17 -16.44 0.35
C PHE A 212 -13.56 -17.80 0.71
N LEU A 213 -14.39 -18.79 1.03
CA LEU A 213 -13.93 -20.15 1.33
C LEU A 213 -13.26 -20.84 0.13
N ILE A 214 -13.77 -20.57 -1.07
CA ILE A 214 -13.15 -21.06 -2.32
C ILE A 214 -11.77 -20.44 -2.49
N ALA A 215 -11.64 -19.13 -2.27
CA ALA A 215 -10.34 -18.44 -2.34
C ALA A 215 -9.34 -18.98 -1.32
N LEU A 216 -9.75 -19.24 -0.07
CA LEU A 216 -8.90 -19.82 0.97
C LEU A 216 -8.37 -21.22 0.64
N ARG A 217 -9.10 -21.99 -0.17
CA ARG A 217 -8.71 -23.36 -0.55
C ARG A 217 -7.83 -23.42 -1.81
N ASP A 218 -7.70 -22.33 -2.54
CA ASP A 218 -6.88 -22.29 -3.75
C ASP A 218 -5.39 -22.09 -3.41
N PRO A 219 -4.49 -23.05 -3.68
CA PRO A 219 -3.07 -22.95 -3.37
C PRO A 219 -2.38 -21.78 -4.10
N ARG A 220 -2.90 -21.35 -5.26
CA ARG A 220 -2.37 -20.20 -5.99
C ARG A 220 -2.55 -18.90 -5.22
N VAL A 221 -3.62 -18.79 -4.44
CA VAL A 221 -3.87 -17.62 -3.56
C VAL A 221 -2.80 -17.54 -2.47
N TRP A 222 -2.41 -18.66 -1.88
CA TRP A 222 -1.34 -18.72 -0.88
C TRP A 222 0.03 -18.46 -1.47
N ALA A 223 0.29 -18.93 -2.69
CA ALA A 223 1.52 -18.56 -3.41
C ALA A 223 1.60 -17.04 -3.64
N LEU A 224 0.51 -16.41 -4.08
CA LEU A 224 0.45 -14.95 -4.23
C LEU A 224 0.50 -14.21 -2.89
N PHE A 225 -0.05 -14.77 -1.81
CA PHE A 225 0.12 -14.26 -0.44
C PHE A 225 1.60 -14.17 -0.06
N LEU A 226 2.37 -15.23 -0.29
CA LEU A 226 3.82 -15.26 -0.02
C LEU A 226 4.58 -14.27 -0.90
N ILE A 227 4.27 -14.21 -2.18
CA ILE A 227 4.86 -13.28 -3.16
C ILE A 227 4.61 -11.83 -2.73
N TYR A 228 3.36 -11.49 -2.39
CA TYR A 228 3.04 -10.14 -1.95
C TYR A 228 3.63 -9.82 -0.57
N GLY A 229 3.81 -10.83 0.28
CA GLY A 229 4.61 -10.74 1.50
C GLY A 229 6.08 -10.40 1.24
N ALA A 230 6.64 -10.91 0.16
CA ALA A 230 8.01 -10.65 -0.25
C ALA A 230 8.19 -9.21 -0.79
N CYS A 231 7.31 -8.70 -1.67
CA CYS A 231 7.46 -7.36 -2.22
C CYS A 231 6.85 -6.27 -1.34
N PHE A 232 5.55 -6.29 -1.06
CA PHE A 232 4.92 -5.26 -0.22
C PHE A 232 5.40 -5.29 1.23
N GLY A 233 5.78 -6.47 1.75
CA GLY A 233 6.40 -6.59 3.07
C GLY A 233 7.75 -5.88 3.14
N VAL A 234 8.54 -5.94 2.07
CA VAL A 234 9.80 -5.18 1.92
C VAL A 234 9.51 -3.68 1.85
N GLU A 235 8.51 -3.25 1.06
CA GLU A 235 8.12 -1.82 1.00
C GLU A 235 7.77 -1.27 2.38
N LEU A 236 6.88 -1.94 3.11
CA LEU A 236 6.48 -1.51 4.46
C LEU A 236 7.67 -1.48 5.43
N THR A 237 8.57 -2.45 5.32
CA THR A 237 9.78 -2.51 6.15
C THR A 237 10.71 -1.36 5.83
N MET A 238 11.01 -1.11 4.56
CA MET A 238 11.90 -0.02 4.14
C MET A 238 11.33 1.35 4.52
N ASN A 239 10.02 1.57 4.38
CA ASN A 239 9.36 2.79 4.85
C ASN A 239 9.49 3.03 6.36
N ASN A 240 9.79 1.99 7.15
CA ASN A 240 10.03 2.12 8.59
C ASN A 240 11.51 2.23 8.95
N VAL A 241 12.41 1.58 8.20
CA VAL A 241 13.81 1.43 8.63
C VAL A 241 14.82 2.23 7.78
N ALA A 242 14.46 2.68 6.58
CA ALA A 242 15.42 3.24 5.64
C ALA A 242 16.13 4.49 6.21
N ALA A 243 15.40 5.44 6.79
CA ALA A 243 16.02 6.63 7.38
C ALA A 243 16.98 6.25 8.52
N LEU A 244 16.54 5.34 9.42
CA LEU A 244 17.36 4.85 10.52
C LEU A 244 18.62 4.12 10.02
N TYR A 245 18.48 3.30 8.95
CA TYR A 245 19.61 2.64 8.31
C TYR A 245 20.65 3.65 7.80
N PHE A 246 20.24 4.69 7.09
CA PHE A 246 21.16 5.70 6.57
C PHE A 246 21.80 6.54 7.69
N MET A 247 21.10 6.79 8.79
CA MET A 247 21.67 7.47 9.95
C MET A 247 22.67 6.58 10.71
N ASP A 248 22.28 5.35 11.03
CA ASP A 248 23.09 4.47 11.88
C ASP A 248 24.28 3.84 11.12
N TYR A 249 24.13 3.53 9.82
CA TYR A 249 25.16 2.85 9.04
C TYR A 249 26.06 3.79 8.24
N PHE A 250 25.48 4.88 7.67
CA PHE A 250 26.21 5.88 6.89
C PHE A 250 26.51 7.17 7.67
N TYR A 251 26.08 7.25 8.94
CA TYR A 251 26.31 8.39 9.81
C TYR A 251 25.77 9.72 9.24
N LEU A 252 24.65 9.67 8.54
CA LEU A 252 24.03 10.85 7.96
C LEU A 252 23.15 11.57 8.99
N ASP A 253 23.02 12.88 8.81
CA ASP A 253 22.00 13.64 9.54
C ASP A 253 20.58 13.22 9.14
N MET A 254 19.62 13.48 10.02
CA MET A 254 18.22 13.09 9.84
C MET A 254 17.61 13.61 8.53
N LYS A 255 17.94 14.86 8.15
CA LYS A 255 17.38 15.47 6.94
C LYS A 255 17.88 14.77 5.68
N THR A 256 19.17 14.56 5.58
CA THR A 256 19.80 13.87 4.44
C THR A 256 19.36 12.41 4.37
N ALA A 257 19.34 11.69 5.50
CA ALA A 257 18.87 10.32 5.58
C ALA A 257 17.39 10.20 5.16
N GLY A 258 16.54 11.11 5.62
CA GLY A 258 15.12 11.16 5.25
C GLY A 258 14.91 11.45 3.76
N LEU A 259 15.67 12.39 3.18
CA LEU A 259 15.60 12.67 1.74
C LEU A 259 15.98 11.45 0.90
N ILE A 260 17.05 10.75 1.27
CA ILE A 260 17.49 9.55 0.58
C ILE A 260 16.45 8.44 0.76
N ALA A 261 16.00 8.17 1.98
CA ALA A 261 14.98 7.17 2.26
C ALA A 261 13.68 7.42 1.48
N GLY A 262 13.30 8.69 1.31
CA GLY A 262 12.15 9.09 0.53
C GLY A 262 12.23 8.72 -0.96
N LEU A 263 13.44 8.65 -1.55
CA LEU A 263 13.61 8.20 -2.95
C LEU A 263 13.06 6.80 -3.16
N PHE A 264 13.16 5.92 -2.16
CA PHE A 264 12.56 4.59 -2.20
C PHE A 264 11.04 4.68 -2.45
N GLY A 265 10.33 5.47 -1.65
CA GLY A 265 8.87 5.61 -1.79
C GLY A 265 8.44 6.39 -3.03
N LEU A 266 9.26 7.32 -3.55
CA LEU A 266 8.96 8.08 -4.77
C LEU A 266 8.82 7.18 -6.01
N MET A 267 9.45 5.99 -6.02
CA MET A 267 9.30 5.02 -7.10
C MET A 267 7.84 4.55 -7.27
N ASN A 268 7.00 4.65 -6.23
CA ASN A 268 5.55 4.36 -6.32
C ASN A 268 4.82 5.20 -7.38
N LEU A 269 5.37 6.36 -7.76
CA LEU A 269 4.73 7.25 -8.72
C LEU A 269 4.50 6.57 -10.08
N PHE A 270 5.45 5.75 -10.53
CA PHE A 270 5.40 5.12 -11.86
C PHE A 270 5.76 3.63 -11.88
N ALA A 271 6.65 3.15 -10.98
CA ALA A 271 7.19 1.80 -11.08
C ALA A 271 6.14 0.71 -10.86
N ARG A 272 5.17 0.95 -9.97
CA ARG A 272 4.05 0.02 -9.75
C ARG A 272 3.18 -0.11 -11.00
N SER A 273 2.86 1.01 -11.65
CA SER A 273 2.13 1.00 -12.92
C SER A 273 2.94 0.34 -14.03
N LEU A 274 4.26 0.58 -14.09
CA LEU A 274 5.15 -0.06 -15.05
C LEU A 274 5.15 -1.59 -14.89
N GLY A 275 5.19 -2.10 -13.64
CA GLY A 275 5.09 -3.53 -13.36
C GLY A 275 3.79 -4.15 -13.87
N GLY A 276 2.66 -3.48 -13.67
CA GLY A 276 1.37 -3.89 -14.22
C GLY A 276 1.34 -3.89 -15.75
N LEU A 277 1.78 -2.80 -16.39
CA LEU A 277 1.80 -2.66 -17.85
C LEU A 277 2.71 -3.68 -18.54
N LEU A 278 3.90 -3.91 -17.99
CA LEU A 278 4.81 -4.93 -18.52
C LEU A 278 4.25 -6.34 -18.29
N GLY A 279 3.65 -6.60 -17.12
CA GLY A 279 2.95 -7.84 -16.85
C GLY A 279 1.84 -8.10 -17.86
N ASP A 280 1.04 -7.08 -18.21
CA ASP A 280 0.01 -7.16 -19.24
C ASP A 280 0.60 -7.43 -20.62
N ARG A 281 1.71 -6.77 -20.98
CA ARG A 281 2.40 -6.99 -22.27
C ARG A 281 2.91 -8.43 -22.41
N PHE A 282 3.56 -8.96 -21.36
CA PHE A 282 3.97 -10.38 -21.33
C PHE A 282 2.75 -11.31 -21.37
N GLY A 283 1.65 -10.92 -20.72
CA GLY A 283 0.39 -11.64 -20.78
C GLY A 283 -0.23 -11.70 -22.18
N MET A 284 -0.12 -10.63 -22.95
CA MET A 284 -0.58 -10.61 -24.36
C MET A 284 0.29 -11.49 -25.26
N GLN A 285 1.60 -11.57 -25.01
CA GLN A 285 2.53 -12.36 -25.85
C GLN A 285 2.53 -13.85 -25.49
N TYR A 286 2.46 -14.19 -24.20
CA TYR A 286 2.67 -15.58 -23.71
C TYR A 286 1.48 -16.10 -22.89
N GLY A 287 0.32 -15.46 -22.99
CA GLY A 287 -0.87 -15.82 -22.21
C GLY A 287 -0.73 -15.51 -20.71
N LEU A 288 -1.66 -16.01 -19.91
CA LEU A 288 -1.65 -15.76 -18.45
C LEU A 288 -0.37 -16.25 -17.77
N GLN A 289 0.25 -17.30 -18.29
CA GLN A 289 1.52 -17.79 -17.76
C GLN A 289 2.67 -16.82 -17.99
N GLY A 290 2.63 -16.01 -19.05
CA GLY A 290 3.60 -14.93 -19.30
C GLY A 290 3.61 -13.87 -18.21
N ARG A 291 2.45 -13.52 -17.64
CA ARG A 291 2.36 -12.62 -16.47
C ARG A 291 3.05 -13.20 -15.25
N VAL A 292 2.91 -14.51 -15.04
CA VAL A 292 3.54 -15.22 -13.92
C VAL A 292 5.06 -15.26 -14.08
N TYR A 293 5.56 -15.51 -15.29
CA TYR A 293 7.01 -15.51 -15.55
C TYR A 293 7.62 -14.10 -15.38
N PHE A 294 6.90 -13.08 -15.83
CA PHE A 294 7.33 -11.70 -15.60
C PHE A 294 7.36 -11.37 -14.09
N MET A 295 6.31 -11.71 -13.36
CA MET A 295 6.23 -11.53 -11.90
C MET A 295 7.38 -12.26 -11.19
N PHE A 296 7.67 -13.52 -11.57
CA PHE A 296 8.82 -14.28 -11.06
C PHE A 296 10.14 -13.55 -11.29
N ALA A 297 10.39 -13.12 -12.54
CA ALA A 297 11.64 -12.46 -12.92
C ALA A 297 11.87 -11.15 -12.16
N VAL A 298 10.83 -10.33 -12.00
CA VAL A 298 10.91 -9.06 -11.28
C VAL A 298 11.12 -9.27 -9.78
N LEU A 299 10.44 -10.25 -9.19
CA LEU A 299 10.60 -10.58 -7.77
C LEU A 299 11.99 -11.16 -7.48
N LEU A 300 12.53 -11.99 -8.38
CA LEU A 300 13.89 -12.48 -8.27
C LEU A 300 14.92 -11.34 -8.39
N ALA A 301 14.70 -10.41 -9.33
CA ALA A 301 15.53 -9.22 -9.49
C ALA A 301 15.46 -8.30 -8.24
N GLU A 302 14.29 -8.19 -7.60
CA GLU A 302 14.12 -7.49 -6.32
C GLU A 302 15.02 -8.11 -5.24
N GLY A 303 14.94 -9.42 -5.02
CA GLY A 303 15.74 -10.10 -4.02
C GLY A 303 17.24 -9.96 -4.27
N ILE A 304 17.69 -10.16 -5.53
CA ILE A 304 19.11 -9.99 -5.92
C ILE A 304 19.56 -8.55 -5.69
N SER A 305 18.81 -7.56 -6.16
CA SER A 305 19.18 -6.15 -5.98
C SER A 305 19.20 -5.73 -4.52
N LEU A 306 18.32 -6.28 -3.67
CA LEU A 306 18.35 -6.04 -2.23
C LEU A 306 19.58 -6.68 -1.57
N MET A 307 19.97 -7.89 -1.97
CA MET A 307 21.20 -8.52 -1.51
C MET A 307 22.45 -7.72 -1.91
N LEU A 308 22.49 -7.21 -3.15
CA LEU A 308 23.58 -6.35 -3.61
C LEU A 308 23.59 -5.03 -2.82
N PHE A 309 22.45 -4.38 -2.66
CA PHE A 309 22.32 -3.15 -1.87
C PHE A 309 22.86 -3.33 -0.44
N SER A 310 22.58 -4.48 0.19
CA SER A 310 23.02 -4.75 1.56
C SER A 310 24.55 -4.83 1.73
N ARG A 311 25.32 -4.97 0.63
CA ARG A 311 26.78 -5.08 0.65
C ARG A 311 27.50 -3.78 0.27
N ILE A 312 26.77 -2.76 -0.11
CA ILE A 312 27.33 -1.48 -0.54
C ILE A 312 27.67 -0.63 0.68
N SER A 313 28.94 -0.24 0.80
CA SER A 313 29.44 0.65 1.84
C SER A 313 29.68 2.09 1.36
N LEU A 314 29.69 2.32 0.04
CA LEU A 314 29.90 3.65 -0.55
C LEU A 314 28.53 4.33 -0.75
N LEU A 315 28.30 5.48 -0.11
CA LEU A 315 27.01 6.18 -0.08
C LEU A 315 26.39 6.43 -1.46
N PRO A 316 27.09 6.98 -2.48
CA PRO A 316 26.48 7.20 -3.79
C PRO A 316 25.98 5.92 -4.46
N LEU A 317 26.73 4.82 -4.31
CA LEU A 317 26.35 3.51 -4.83
C LEU A 317 25.19 2.91 -4.02
N ALA A 318 25.15 3.14 -2.70
CA ALA A 318 24.04 2.71 -1.87
C ALA A 318 22.73 3.41 -2.25
N VAL A 319 22.77 4.71 -2.53
CA VAL A 319 21.61 5.46 -3.02
C VAL A 319 21.13 4.91 -4.37
N ALA A 320 22.04 4.72 -5.33
CA ALA A 320 21.70 4.15 -6.63
C ALA A 320 21.17 2.72 -6.52
N GLY A 321 21.78 1.89 -5.67
CA GLY A 321 21.35 0.53 -5.38
C GLY A 321 19.96 0.48 -4.75
N MET A 322 19.66 1.40 -3.82
CA MET A 322 18.33 1.51 -3.20
C MET A 322 17.27 1.91 -4.23
N VAL A 323 17.53 2.87 -5.09
CA VAL A 323 16.59 3.27 -6.16
C VAL A 323 16.34 2.10 -7.11
N LEU A 324 17.39 1.36 -7.49
CA LEU A 324 17.28 0.20 -8.37
C LEU A 324 16.43 -0.90 -7.71
N PHE A 325 16.70 -1.25 -6.45
CA PHE A 325 15.94 -2.28 -5.77
C PHE A 325 14.49 -1.82 -5.50
N SER A 326 14.26 -0.55 -5.19
CA SER A 326 12.91 0.02 -5.06
C SER A 326 12.11 -0.09 -6.36
N LEU A 327 12.75 0.13 -7.52
CA LEU A 327 12.12 -0.07 -8.82
C LEU A 327 11.53 -1.49 -8.94
N PHE A 328 12.32 -2.51 -8.59
CA PHE A 328 11.87 -3.90 -8.67
C PHE A 328 10.80 -4.24 -7.62
N VAL A 329 10.90 -3.72 -6.38
CA VAL A 329 9.86 -3.87 -5.35
C VAL A 329 8.50 -3.41 -5.89
N GLN A 330 8.44 -2.17 -6.36
CA GLN A 330 7.20 -1.58 -6.85
C GLN A 330 6.68 -2.28 -8.12
N MET A 331 7.59 -2.68 -9.02
CA MET A 331 7.21 -3.46 -10.21
C MET A 331 6.65 -4.85 -9.83
N ALA A 332 7.23 -5.53 -8.83
CA ALA A 332 6.75 -6.83 -8.35
C ALA A 332 5.33 -6.73 -7.77
N GLU A 333 5.04 -5.66 -7.05
CA GLU A 333 3.70 -5.38 -6.53
C GLU A 333 2.68 -5.18 -7.67
N GLY A 334 3.03 -4.38 -8.68
CA GLY A 334 2.20 -4.16 -9.86
C GLY A 334 1.97 -5.45 -10.64
N ALA A 335 3.03 -6.24 -10.85
CA ALA A 335 2.96 -7.53 -11.54
C ALA A 335 2.10 -8.55 -10.77
N THR A 336 2.17 -8.58 -9.44
CA THR A 336 1.35 -9.46 -8.60
C THR A 336 -0.14 -9.15 -8.78
N PHE A 337 -0.52 -7.88 -8.71
CA PHE A 337 -1.92 -7.48 -8.90
C PHE A 337 -2.39 -7.56 -10.36
N ALA A 338 -1.49 -7.67 -11.34
CA ALA A 338 -1.84 -8.02 -12.71
C ALA A 338 -2.23 -9.50 -12.87
N VAL A 339 -1.88 -10.38 -11.91
CA VAL A 339 -2.23 -11.82 -11.91
C VAL A 339 -3.49 -12.10 -11.08
N VAL A 340 -3.64 -11.43 -9.93
CA VAL A 340 -4.72 -11.65 -8.94
C VAL A 340 -6.13 -11.79 -9.54
N PRO A 341 -6.60 -10.93 -10.46
CA PRO A 341 -7.97 -11.01 -11.00
C PRO A 341 -8.26 -12.28 -11.80
N PHE A 342 -7.22 -12.97 -12.26
CA PHE A 342 -7.36 -14.17 -13.11
C PHE A 342 -7.37 -15.48 -12.31
N ILE A 343 -7.09 -15.45 -11.01
CA ILE A 343 -7.11 -16.64 -10.15
C ILE A 343 -8.54 -17.16 -10.00
N ASN A 344 -9.47 -16.26 -9.61
CA ASN A 344 -10.90 -16.60 -9.52
C ASN A 344 -11.74 -15.35 -9.77
N LYS A 345 -12.36 -15.27 -10.94
CA LYS A 345 -13.19 -14.12 -11.35
C LYS A 345 -14.40 -13.87 -10.44
N LYS A 346 -14.96 -14.93 -9.82
CA LYS A 346 -16.13 -14.83 -8.93
C LYS A 346 -15.74 -14.42 -7.49
N ALA A 347 -14.47 -14.57 -7.12
CA ALA A 347 -13.96 -14.33 -5.79
C ALA A 347 -12.80 -13.31 -5.78
N THR A 348 -12.69 -12.43 -6.78
CA THR A 348 -11.57 -11.50 -6.95
C THR A 348 -11.32 -10.64 -5.71
N GLY A 349 -12.37 -10.13 -5.06
CA GLY A 349 -12.26 -9.35 -3.82
C GLY A 349 -11.66 -10.15 -2.67
N SER A 350 -12.10 -11.42 -2.50
CA SER A 350 -11.57 -12.31 -1.48
C SER A 350 -10.11 -12.67 -1.74
N VAL A 351 -9.76 -12.98 -3.00
CA VAL A 351 -8.37 -13.26 -3.41
C VAL A 351 -7.48 -12.04 -3.13
N SER A 352 -7.90 -10.84 -3.57
CA SER A 352 -7.16 -9.59 -3.33
C SER A 352 -6.97 -9.29 -1.84
N GLY A 353 -7.99 -9.57 -1.02
CA GLY A 353 -7.92 -9.40 0.43
C GLY A 353 -6.90 -10.32 1.09
N ILE A 354 -6.91 -11.62 0.73
CA ILE A 354 -5.96 -12.61 1.28
C ILE A 354 -4.54 -12.27 0.82
N VAL A 355 -4.33 -12.01 -0.48
CA VAL A 355 -3.01 -11.63 -1.02
C VAL A 355 -2.52 -10.34 -0.38
N GLY A 356 -3.38 -9.34 -0.22
CA GLY A 356 -3.04 -8.07 0.44
C GLY A 356 -2.62 -8.25 1.90
N ALA A 357 -3.24 -9.20 2.63
CA ALA A 357 -2.82 -9.54 4.01
C ALA A 357 -1.40 -10.13 4.06
N GLY A 358 -0.98 -10.81 2.99
CA GLY A 358 0.39 -11.34 2.84
C GLY A 358 1.45 -10.26 3.00
N GLY A 359 1.24 -9.07 2.43
CA GLY A 359 2.18 -7.96 2.55
C GLY A 359 2.45 -7.54 3.99
N ASN A 360 1.39 -7.43 4.81
CA ASN A 360 1.57 -7.12 6.23
C ASN A 360 2.23 -8.27 7.00
N ALA A 361 1.86 -9.51 6.69
CA ALA A 361 2.51 -10.68 7.29
C ALA A 361 4.01 -10.72 6.97
N GLY A 362 4.39 -10.41 5.73
CA GLY A 362 5.79 -10.26 5.31
C GLY A 362 6.54 -9.18 6.08
N ALA A 363 5.92 -8.00 6.26
CA ALA A 363 6.52 -6.92 7.03
C ALA A 363 6.67 -7.26 8.52
N VAL A 364 5.70 -7.97 9.10
CA VAL A 364 5.82 -8.50 10.47
C VAL A 364 6.99 -9.45 10.58
N ALA A 365 7.10 -10.42 9.64
CA ALA A 365 8.22 -11.36 9.60
C ALA A 365 9.59 -10.65 9.46
N ALA A 366 9.69 -9.67 8.54
CA ALA A 366 10.88 -8.86 8.36
C ALA A 366 11.23 -8.05 9.62
N GLY A 367 10.23 -7.55 10.35
CA GLY A 367 10.43 -6.81 11.60
C GLY A 367 11.25 -7.59 12.64
N PHE A 368 11.12 -8.92 12.68
CA PHE A 368 11.92 -9.76 13.58
C PHE A 368 13.41 -9.73 13.23
N LEU A 369 13.79 -9.58 11.96
CA LEU A 369 15.19 -9.44 11.58
C LEU A 369 15.80 -8.15 12.12
N PHE A 370 15.06 -7.05 12.06
CA PHE A 370 15.53 -5.74 12.53
C PHE A 370 15.48 -5.57 14.05
N LYS A 371 14.65 -6.37 14.71
CA LYS A 371 14.58 -6.45 16.18
C LYS A 371 15.82 -7.10 16.80
N SER A 372 16.44 -8.05 16.11
CA SER A 372 17.57 -8.83 16.64
C SER A 372 18.81 -7.94 16.85
N GLU A 373 19.33 -7.91 18.08
CA GLU A 373 20.57 -7.22 18.42
C GLU A 373 21.82 -7.87 17.81
N GLN A 374 21.74 -9.16 17.50
CA GLN A 374 22.83 -9.94 16.91
C GLN A 374 23.02 -9.67 15.40
N LEU A 375 22.01 -9.11 14.74
CA LEU A 375 22.03 -8.85 13.30
C LEU A 375 22.33 -7.38 13.02
N SER A 376 23.38 -7.11 12.24
CA SER A 376 23.59 -5.76 11.69
C SER A 376 22.51 -5.42 10.64
N PHE A 377 22.26 -4.15 10.38
CA PHE A 377 21.34 -3.72 9.31
C PHE A 377 21.68 -4.36 7.95
N PRO A 378 22.93 -4.35 7.46
CA PRO A 378 23.28 -5.03 6.21
C PRO A 378 22.98 -6.52 6.23
N THR A 379 23.22 -7.20 7.35
CA THR A 379 22.93 -8.64 7.48
C THR A 379 21.42 -8.91 7.45
N ALA A 380 20.61 -8.10 8.13
CA ALA A 380 19.16 -8.21 8.09
C ALA A 380 18.61 -8.00 6.67
N LEU A 381 19.11 -6.99 5.94
CA LEU A 381 18.76 -6.73 4.55
C LEU A 381 19.19 -7.87 3.61
N LEU A 382 20.38 -8.45 3.85
CA LEU A 382 20.86 -9.60 3.08
C LEU A 382 19.93 -10.82 3.24
N ILE A 383 19.59 -11.15 4.50
CA ILE A 383 18.68 -12.27 4.80
C ILE A 383 17.32 -12.02 4.15
N MET A 384 16.79 -10.77 4.27
CA MET A 384 15.53 -10.40 3.66
C MET A 384 15.58 -10.57 2.14
N GLY A 385 16.64 -10.13 1.46
CA GLY A 385 16.83 -10.33 0.02
C GLY A 385 16.91 -11.80 -0.38
N ALA A 386 17.62 -12.61 0.40
CA ALA A 386 17.69 -14.07 0.18
C ALA A 386 16.30 -14.73 0.34
N CYS A 387 15.52 -14.32 1.35
CA CYS A 387 14.14 -14.79 1.52
C CYS A 387 13.26 -14.40 0.32
N VAL A 388 13.38 -13.17 -0.20
CA VAL A 388 12.66 -12.74 -1.40
C VAL A 388 13.02 -13.61 -2.60
N CYS A 389 14.32 -13.88 -2.83
CA CYS A 389 14.76 -14.79 -3.88
C CYS A 389 14.15 -16.20 -3.73
N LEU A 390 14.12 -16.75 -2.53
CA LEU A 390 13.50 -18.06 -2.27
C LEU A 390 11.99 -18.03 -2.51
N LEU A 391 11.31 -17.00 -2.01
CA LEU A 391 9.87 -16.85 -2.16
C LEU A 391 9.46 -16.57 -3.61
N SER A 392 10.34 -16.03 -4.45
CA SER A 392 10.06 -15.84 -5.89
C SER A 392 9.66 -17.14 -6.58
N PHE A 393 10.24 -18.28 -6.17
CA PHE A 393 9.91 -19.60 -6.72
C PHE A 393 8.48 -20.04 -6.43
N SER A 394 7.79 -19.43 -5.43
CA SER A 394 6.36 -19.66 -5.21
C SER A 394 5.51 -19.25 -6.43
N ALA A 395 6.01 -18.36 -7.28
CA ALA A 395 5.35 -18.00 -8.53
C ALA A 395 5.16 -19.21 -9.45
N LEU A 396 6.07 -20.18 -9.43
CA LEU A 396 5.99 -21.39 -10.25
C LEU A 396 4.81 -22.32 -9.86
N ALA A 397 4.26 -22.14 -8.65
CA ALA A 397 3.03 -22.79 -8.20
C ALA A 397 1.76 -22.16 -8.81
N VAL A 398 1.85 -20.93 -9.31
CA VAL A 398 0.73 -20.23 -9.95
C VAL A 398 0.65 -20.68 -11.41
N ARG A 399 -0.12 -21.74 -11.67
CA ARG A 399 -0.29 -22.31 -13.01
C ARG A 399 -1.68 -22.02 -13.56
N PHE A 400 -1.72 -21.65 -14.83
CA PHE A 400 -2.96 -21.52 -15.61
C PHE A 400 -2.98 -22.61 -16.69
N SER A 401 -4.14 -23.23 -16.92
CA SER A 401 -4.29 -24.20 -18.02
C SER A 401 -4.09 -23.52 -19.38
N THR A 402 -3.41 -24.18 -20.29
CA THR A 402 -2.91 -23.69 -21.58
C THR A 402 -4.00 -23.33 -22.62
N GLY A 403 -5.25 -23.13 -22.23
CA GLY A 403 -6.38 -22.88 -23.16
C GLY A 403 -7.00 -21.48 -23.06
N ILE A 404 -6.56 -20.62 -22.15
CA ILE A 404 -7.15 -19.28 -21.97
C ILE A 404 -6.30 -18.26 -22.76
N GLN A 405 -6.57 -18.16 -24.09
CA GLN A 405 -6.10 -16.99 -24.84
C GLN A 405 -6.88 -15.76 -24.38
N LEU A 406 -6.15 -14.74 -23.95
CA LEU A 406 -6.71 -13.41 -23.72
C LEU A 406 -7.11 -12.83 -25.08
N GLN A 407 -8.40 -12.85 -25.40
CA GLN A 407 -8.89 -12.03 -26.51
C GLN A 407 -8.64 -10.55 -26.14
N PRO A 408 -8.07 -9.74 -27.03
CA PRO A 408 -7.89 -8.31 -26.75
C PRO A 408 -9.27 -7.70 -26.48
N VAL A 409 -9.37 -6.94 -25.38
CA VAL A 409 -10.61 -6.27 -24.93
C VAL A 409 -11.22 -5.35 -26.00
N ILE A 410 -10.46 -4.99 -27.02
CA ILE A 410 -10.88 -4.16 -28.16
C ILE A 410 -11.97 -4.84 -28.99
N SER A 411 -12.09 -6.18 -29.00
CA SER A 411 -13.12 -6.91 -29.76
C SER A 411 -14.47 -7.04 -29.03
N GLN A 412 -14.61 -6.53 -27.83
CA GLN A 412 -15.86 -6.57 -27.03
C GLN A 412 -16.46 -5.18 -26.75
N LEU A 413 -15.96 -4.14 -27.39
CA LEU A 413 -16.70 -2.88 -27.42
C LEU A 413 -17.98 -3.12 -28.25
N PRO A 414 -19.19 -2.90 -27.69
CA PRO A 414 -20.38 -2.86 -28.51
C PRO A 414 -20.15 -1.83 -29.61
N ASP A 415 -20.45 -2.21 -30.84
CA ASP A 415 -20.43 -1.34 -32.02
C ASP A 415 -21.42 -0.19 -31.74
N TYR A 416 -20.93 0.90 -31.15
CA TYR A 416 -21.66 2.16 -31.11
C TYR A 416 -21.56 2.78 -32.50
N THR A 417 -22.17 2.14 -33.50
CA THR A 417 -22.63 2.84 -34.69
C THR A 417 -23.63 3.89 -34.20
N ILE A 418 -23.16 5.12 -34.15
CA ILE A 418 -24.01 6.31 -34.00
C ILE A 418 -24.98 6.24 -35.19
N LYS A 419 -26.19 5.70 -34.99
CA LYS A 419 -27.29 5.95 -35.90
C LYS A 419 -27.53 7.45 -35.82
N SER A 420 -27.01 8.17 -36.81
CA SER A 420 -27.40 9.51 -37.13
C SER A 420 -28.89 9.50 -37.49
N THR A 421 -29.73 9.78 -36.48
CA THR A 421 -31.14 10.16 -36.72
C THR A 421 -31.16 11.62 -37.19
N PHE A 422 -30.64 11.87 -38.37
CA PHE A 422 -31.11 12.93 -39.23
C PHE A 422 -32.02 12.26 -40.25
N GLN A 423 -33.29 12.10 -39.93
CA GLN A 423 -34.34 11.95 -40.91
C GLN A 423 -34.82 13.33 -41.28
N ASP A 424 -34.52 13.70 -42.51
CA ASP A 424 -35.04 14.85 -43.20
C ASP A 424 -36.55 14.84 -43.12
N ASP A 425 -37.09 15.87 -42.53
CA ASP A 425 -38.53 16.21 -42.52
C ASP A 425 -38.81 17.16 -43.71
N GLU A 426 -38.62 16.60 -44.94
CA GLU A 426 -39.06 17.21 -46.17
C GLU A 426 -40.22 16.41 -46.77
N SER A 427 -41.42 16.61 -46.26
CA SER A 427 -42.63 16.37 -47.09
C SER A 427 -43.86 16.87 -46.34
N LYS A 428 -44.08 18.18 -46.36
CA LYS A 428 -45.45 18.77 -46.27
C LYS A 428 -45.41 20.21 -46.71
N THR A 429 -45.37 20.45 -48.02
CA THR A 429 -45.98 21.59 -48.66
C THR A 429 -46.30 21.19 -50.10
N GLY A 430 -47.58 20.98 -50.36
CA GLY A 430 -48.17 20.68 -51.63
C GLY A 430 -49.67 20.53 -51.40
#